data_1bd4a9503686804ad838c5f911851304
#
_entry.id   1bd4a9503686804ad838c5f911851304
#
_cell.length_a   1.000
_cell.length_b   1.000
_cell.length_c   1.000
_cell.angle_alpha   90.00
_cell.angle_beta   90.00
_cell.angle_gamma   90.00
#
_symmetry.space_group_name_H-M   'P 1'
#
loop_
_entity.id
_entity.type
_entity.pdbx_description
1 polymer ?
#
loop_
_entity_poly.entity_id
_entity_poly.type
_entity_poly.pdbx_seq_one_letter_code
_entity_poly.pdbx_strand_id
1 'polypeptide(L)'
;MESNNKDHHRSIESSISTPDLHDTGLKLERAREAYAGYNSDVMEKPSKMEVWIWYLYEVCSYFIHSSLLPIVFPLMISQIHRLPAEPTAGWLTSPIGLSCRPQLSQLYEALVNKNVEFGTARISALQWTSFSWGVGLGLAGPILWLISTSLDYGNFQPIIAGTAIATGFFFCLPTGFFNVTWIFPPFIIAIVAASTIAAATHTRHHGMMVRGFTGPNLHKSRFALRRWISSWLSLYAAAAGALGSAVITAFTYYMLRKKEKELSLWIVTIFSGLAWAAGISHVAFIKPRSVSGDVAGRPSPAKHSLSIFTYPHAFTTLILTFLSSFTTMCIFASGYLYFAGFLCLRPPVILYSWLIYFVFPLISLPAVHLVQHALRADAAKMHALGFVMALITSGFGFYFRSGIWAAGVILAFSAVQGTSAGVMHAFQRVLLSDCSPPGKEGVFAAWFEWWRAAGAFAGFTVAATLPGEISTSLAVTFLTSVAGIVVLVYGHISDTGGAAAAGHVVAGEGKSGRVHDEEQQDDPDGGITSPPPRARLALEDDVHHGNGKNYNNNVRSLAVMKEDEDHDDELSFQHDHEDDISLALS
;
A
#
# COMPACT_ATOMS: atom_id res chain seq x y z
N MET A 1 -4.33 50.94 -56.18
CA MET A 1 -4.35 50.97 -54.68
C MET A 1 -4.43 49.54 -54.23
N GLU A 2 -3.27 48.92 -54.09
CA GLU A 2 -3.08 47.55 -53.61
C GLU A 2 -2.96 47.56 -52.09
N SER A 3 -3.85 46.83 -51.44
CA SER A 3 -3.81 46.63 -49.97
C SER A 3 -3.20 45.27 -49.69
N ASN A 4 -1.98 45.29 -49.17
CA ASN A 4 -1.16 44.20 -48.78
C ASN A 4 -1.64 43.68 -47.42
N ASN A 5 -2.33 42.53 -47.36
CA ASN A 5 -2.74 41.85 -46.14
C ASN A 5 -1.72 40.75 -45.83
N LYS A 6 -0.73 41.06 -44.99
CA LYS A 6 0.22 40.09 -44.43
C LYS A 6 -0.39 39.42 -43.21
N ASP A 7 -0.86 38.21 -43.39
CA ASP A 7 -1.26 37.32 -42.33
C ASP A 7 -0.06 36.96 -41.45
N HIS A 8 -0.06 37.50 -40.24
CA HIS A 8 0.85 37.09 -39.16
C HIS A 8 0.38 35.75 -38.58
N HIS A 9 0.81 34.65 -39.19
CA HIS A 9 0.88 33.38 -38.47
C HIS A 9 1.97 33.48 -37.40
N ARG A 10 1.55 33.82 -36.19
CA ARG A 10 2.35 33.60 -34.99
C ARG A 10 2.32 32.11 -34.68
N SER A 11 3.32 31.38 -35.12
CA SER A 11 3.65 30.07 -34.61
C SER A 11 4.08 30.26 -33.12
N ILE A 12 3.25 29.76 -32.22
CA ILE A 12 3.64 29.58 -30.83
C ILE A 12 4.58 28.38 -30.82
N GLU A 13 5.84 28.60 -31.16
CA GLU A 13 6.93 27.72 -30.76
C GLU A 13 7.06 27.85 -29.25
N SER A 14 6.49 26.88 -28.53
CA SER A 14 6.82 26.67 -27.12
C SER A 14 8.31 26.43 -27.03
N SER A 15 9.05 27.43 -26.57
CA SER A 15 10.47 27.34 -26.27
C SER A 15 10.64 26.39 -25.08
N ILE A 16 10.64 25.07 -25.36
CA ILE A 16 11.18 24.08 -24.43
C ILE A 16 12.68 24.40 -24.38
N SER A 17 13.14 24.83 -23.23
CA SER A 17 14.54 25.21 -23.03
C SER A 17 15.44 24.02 -23.36
N THR A 18 16.43 24.24 -24.23
CA THR A 18 17.41 23.23 -24.65
C THR A 18 18.09 22.46 -23.51
N PRO A 19 18.31 23.04 -22.28
CA PRO A 19 18.82 22.28 -21.14
C PRO A 19 17.88 21.20 -20.61
N ASP A 20 16.55 21.39 -20.67
CA ASP A 20 15.58 20.38 -20.21
C ASP A 20 15.53 19.15 -21.12
N LEU A 21 15.69 19.34 -22.42
CA LEU A 21 15.78 18.24 -23.42
C LEU A 21 17.06 17.42 -23.22
N HIS A 22 18.18 18.09 -22.91
CA HIS A 22 19.46 17.42 -22.67
C HIS A 22 19.43 16.62 -21.35
N ASP A 23 18.86 17.16 -20.27
CA ASP A 23 18.75 16.48 -18.98
C ASP A 23 17.78 15.28 -19.09
N THR A 24 16.71 15.42 -19.84
CA THR A 24 15.77 14.31 -20.14
C THR A 24 16.44 13.23 -20.99
N GLY A 25 17.23 13.59 -21.98
CA GLY A 25 18.02 12.68 -22.79
C GLY A 25 19.02 11.87 -21.97
N LEU A 26 19.79 12.54 -21.10
CA LEU A 26 20.73 11.89 -20.18
C LEU A 26 20.04 10.95 -19.17
N LYS A 27 18.85 11.30 -18.70
CA LYS A 27 18.05 10.44 -17.81
C LYS A 27 17.56 9.20 -18.54
N LEU A 28 17.14 9.33 -19.79
CA LEU A 28 16.72 8.21 -20.65
C LEU A 28 17.89 7.29 -20.99
N GLU A 29 19.06 7.85 -21.26
CA GLU A 29 20.28 7.09 -21.57
C GLU A 29 20.79 6.32 -20.36
N ARG A 30 20.80 6.92 -19.18
CA ARG A 30 21.10 6.23 -17.91
C ARG A 30 20.11 5.12 -17.59
N ALA A 31 18.82 5.34 -17.87
CA ALA A 31 17.81 4.30 -17.74
C ALA A 31 18.03 3.16 -18.74
N ARG A 32 18.43 3.46 -19.98
CA ARG A 32 18.81 2.46 -20.99
C ARG A 32 20.07 1.68 -20.61
N GLU A 33 21.09 2.35 -20.09
CA GLU A 33 22.32 1.69 -19.60
C GLU A 33 22.02 0.77 -18.40
N ALA A 34 21.18 1.21 -17.46
CA ALA A 34 20.71 0.38 -16.37
C ALA A 34 19.92 -0.84 -16.85
N TYR A 35 19.16 -0.70 -17.95
CA TYR A 35 18.44 -1.80 -18.59
C TYR A 35 19.36 -2.74 -19.37
N ALA A 36 20.37 -2.22 -20.07
CA ALA A 36 21.31 -3.02 -20.84
C ALA A 36 22.21 -3.91 -19.97
N GLY A 37 22.54 -3.46 -18.75
CA GLY A 37 23.23 -4.26 -17.74
C GLY A 37 22.37 -5.31 -17.03
N TYR A 38 21.06 -5.34 -17.32
CA TYR A 38 20.11 -6.28 -16.76
C TYR A 38 20.01 -7.50 -17.70
N ASN A 39 20.66 -8.59 -17.33
CA ASN A 39 20.60 -9.82 -18.10
C ASN A 39 19.14 -10.26 -18.29
N SER A 40 18.70 -10.38 -19.54
CA SER A 40 17.36 -10.82 -19.94
C SER A 40 16.97 -12.21 -19.38
N ASP A 41 17.96 -13.02 -19.05
CA ASP A 41 17.80 -14.41 -18.56
C ASP A 41 17.23 -14.54 -17.15
N VAL A 42 17.14 -13.43 -16.39
CA VAL A 42 16.68 -13.43 -14.99
C VAL A 42 15.17 -13.17 -14.84
N MET A 43 14.46 -12.90 -15.91
CA MET A 43 13.02 -12.58 -15.86
C MET A 43 12.13 -13.81 -16.04
N GLU A 44 12.24 -14.74 -15.12
CA GLU A 44 11.29 -15.86 -15.06
C GLU A 44 9.90 -15.35 -14.64
N LYS A 45 8.87 -15.78 -15.38
CA LYS A 45 7.47 -15.47 -15.06
C LYS A 45 7.13 -15.96 -13.65
N PRO A 46 6.53 -15.13 -12.78
CA PRO A 46 6.14 -15.55 -11.44
C PRO A 46 5.21 -16.76 -11.47
N SER A 47 5.44 -17.72 -10.60
CA SER A 47 4.58 -18.89 -10.45
C SER A 47 3.27 -18.51 -9.75
N LYS A 48 2.20 -19.27 -9.97
CA LYS A 48 0.92 -19.06 -9.25
C LYS A 48 1.15 -19.15 -7.73
N MET A 49 1.97 -20.09 -7.26
CA MET A 49 2.27 -20.26 -5.85
C MET A 49 3.00 -19.05 -5.25
N GLU A 50 3.95 -18.46 -5.99
CA GLU A 50 4.64 -17.24 -5.60
C GLU A 50 3.65 -16.08 -5.35
N VAL A 51 2.65 -15.91 -6.23
CA VAL A 51 1.60 -14.90 -6.08
C VAL A 51 0.71 -15.17 -4.87
N TRP A 52 0.27 -16.43 -4.67
CA TRP A 52 -0.55 -16.78 -3.52
C TRP A 52 0.17 -16.59 -2.19
N ILE A 53 1.43 -16.98 -2.08
CA ILE A 53 2.24 -16.78 -0.87
C ILE A 53 2.52 -15.28 -0.64
N TRP A 54 2.64 -14.51 -1.72
CA TRP A 54 2.77 -13.06 -1.61
C TRP A 54 1.49 -12.42 -1.03
N TYR A 55 0.28 -12.87 -1.44
CA TYR A 55 -0.97 -12.46 -0.80
C TYR A 55 -1.09 -12.93 0.65
N LEU A 56 -0.66 -14.15 0.93
CA LEU A 56 -0.66 -14.69 2.30
C LEU A 56 0.16 -13.81 3.25
N TYR A 57 1.29 -13.29 2.78
CA TYR A 57 2.08 -12.35 3.58
C TYR A 57 1.28 -11.10 3.96
N GLU A 58 0.49 -10.53 3.06
CA GLU A 58 -0.38 -9.38 3.38
C GLU A 58 -1.43 -9.74 4.44
N VAL A 59 -2.06 -10.91 4.34
CA VAL A 59 -2.97 -11.41 5.41
C VAL A 59 -2.26 -11.46 6.76
N CYS A 60 -0.99 -11.88 6.76
CA CYS A 60 -0.20 -12.11 7.96
C CYS A 60 0.48 -10.84 8.53
N SER A 61 0.52 -9.72 7.81
CA SER A 61 1.31 -8.56 8.22
C SER A 61 0.56 -7.23 8.25
N TYR A 62 -0.46 -7.05 7.42
CA TYR A 62 -1.16 -5.76 7.29
C TYR A 62 -1.81 -5.30 8.61
N PHE A 63 -2.31 -6.22 9.41
CA PHE A 63 -2.94 -5.92 10.70
C PHE A 63 -1.99 -5.29 11.73
N ILE A 64 -0.66 -5.37 11.53
CA ILE A 64 0.31 -4.79 12.47
C ILE A 64 0.11 -3.28 12.57
N HIS A 65 0.07 -2.61 11.42
CA HIS A 65 -0.11 -1.16 11.36
C HIS A 65 -1.58 -0.72 11.46
N SER A 66 -2.54 -1.59 11.10
CA SER A 66 -3.96 -1.22 11.08
C SER A 66 -4.71 -1.58 12.37
N SER A 67 -4.24 -2.56 13.15
CA SER A 67 -4.94 -3.05 14.34
C SER A 67 -4.04 -3.19 15.54
N LEU A 68 -2.87 -3.83 15.40
CA LEU A 68 -2.02 -4.14 16.57
C LEU A 68 -1.45 -2.85 17.20
N LEU A 69 -0.82 -2.00 16.39
CA LEU A 69 -0.22 -0.75 16.87
C LEU A 69 -1.26 0.29 17.32
N PRO A 70 -2.30 0.62 16.52
CA PRO A 70 -3.21 1.70 16.90
C PRO A 70 -4.27 1.31 17.93
N ILE A 71 -4.50 0.01 18.16
CA ILE A 71 -5.62 -0.44 19.00
C ILE A 71 -5.17 -1.35 20.11
N VAL A 72 -4.50 -2.47 19.80
CA VAL A 72 -4.20 -3.51 20.80
C VAL A 72 -3.21 -3.00 21.84
N PHE A 73 -2.12 -2.34 21.43
CA PHE A 73 -1.13 -1.81 22.36
C PHE A 73 -1.67 -0.70 23.25
N PRO A 74 -2.37 0.35 22.75
CA PRO A 74 -2.97 1.34 23.63
C PRO A 74 -3.95 0.73 24.64
N LEU A 75 -4.79 -0.22 24.19
CA LEU A 75 -5.70 -0.94 25.08
C LEU A 75 -4.95 -1.72 26.15
N MET A 76 -3.87 -2.42 25.79
CA MET A 76 -3.07 -3.21 26.73
C MET A 76 -2.40 -2.33 27.76
N ILE A 77 -1.76 -1.24 27.33
CA ILE A 77 -1.13 -0.26 28.24
C ILE A 77 -2.17 0.34 29.17
N SER A 78 -3.38 0.62 28.69
CA SER A 78 -4.45 1.20 29.49
C SER A 78 -4.98 0.27 30.60
N GLN A 79 -4.84 -1.07 30.45
CA GLN A 79 -5.30 -2.03 31.47
C GLN A 79 -4.30 -2.23 32.60
N ILE A 80 -3.03 -1.89 32.43
CA ILE A 80 -1.98 -2.03 33.45
C ILE A 80 -2.14 -0.97 34.55
N HIS A 81 -2.64 0.21 34.20
CA HIS A 81 -2.92 1.24 35.18
C HIS A 81 -4.23 0.93 35.90
N ARG A 82 -4.22 1.13 37.22
CA ARG A 82 -5.44 1.08 38.03
C ARG A 82 -6.42 2.09 37.43
N LEU A 83 -7.54 1.59 36.94
CA LEU A 83 -8.65 2.43 36.51
C LEU A 83 -9.03 3.37 37.63
N PRO A 84 -9.40 4.64 37.36
CA PRO A 84 -10.04 5.49 38.36
C PRO A 84 -11.18 4.71 39.02
N ALA A 85 -11.25 4.72 40.35
CA ALA A 85 -12.11 3.81 41.13
C ALA A 85 -13.60 3.94 40.77
N GLU A 86 -14.04 5.11 40.31
CA GLU A 86 -15.38 5.36 39.76
C GLU A 86 -15.31 6.45 38.71
N PRO A 87 -16.13 6.39 37.62
CA PRO A 87 -16.26 7.51 36.73
C PRO A 87 -16.77 8.71 37.52
N THR A 88 -16.10 9.85 37.42
CA THR A 88 -16.53 11.10 38.03
C THR A 88 -17.96 11.43 37.61
N ALA A 89 -18.77 11.99 38.50
CA ALA A 89 -20.14 12.38 38.19
C ALA A 89 -20.17 13.25 36.92
N GLY A 90 -20.76 12.76 35.82
CA GLY A 90 -20.72 13.38 34.48
C GLY A 90 -20.20 12.48 33.37
N TRP A 91 -19.48 11.41 33.71
CA TRP A 91 -18.96 10.44 32.72
C TRP A 91 -20.01 9.46 32.18
N LEU A 92 -21.14 9.32 32.87
CA LEU A 92 -22.26 8.52 32.39
C LEU A 92 -23.03 9.20 31.25
N THR A 93 -22.71 10.46 30.97
CA THR A 93 -23.26 11.23 29.83
C THR A 93 -22.11 11.75 28.97
N SER A 94 -22.23 11.53 27.66
CA SER A 94 -21.28 12.10 26.71
C SER A 94 -21.35 13.63 26.68
N PRO A 95 -20.37 14.34 26.09
CA PRO A 95 -20.44 15.80 25.91
C PRO A 95 -21.66 16.29 25.14
N ILE A 96 -22.31 15.41 24.37
CA ILE A 96 -23.54 15.70 23.63
C ILE A 96 -24.80 15.17 24.34
N GLY A 97 -24.69 14.80 25.64
CA GLY A 97 -25.82 14.41 26.47
C GLY A 97 -26.32 12.97 26.28
N LEU A 98 -25.59 12.11 25.57
CA LEU A 98 -25.97 10.70 25.39
C LEU A 98 -25.58 9.88 26.63
N SER A 99 -26.42 8.92 27.04
CA SER A 99 -26.11 7.99 28.10
C SER A 99 -25.05 6.98 27.66
N CYS A 100 -23.94 6.91 28.38
CA CYS A 100 -22.83 6.00 28.14
C CYS A 100 -22.88 4.79 29.06
N ARG A 101 -22.45 3.63 28.58
CA ARG A 101 -22.26 2.45 29.46
C ARG A 101 -21.00 2.64 30.31
N PRO A 102 -21.05 2.39 31.64
CA PRO A 102 -19.91 2.60 32.53
C PRO A 102 -18.62 1.93 32.05
N GLN A 103 -18.72 0.68 31.59
CA GLN A 103 -17.57 -0.09 31.11
C GLN A 103 -16.89 0.53 29.87
N LEU A 104 -17.66 1.10 28.95
CA LEU A 104 -17.12 1.75 27.74
C LEU A 104 -16.49 3.09 28.09
N SER A 105 -17.14 3.85 28.99
CA SER A 105 -16.60 5.12 29.50
C SER A 105 -15.28 4.90 30.23
N GLN A 106 -15.20 3.89 31.13
CA GLN A 106 -13.96 3.51 31.79
C GLN A 106 -12.84 3.14 30.82
N LEU A 107 -13.16 2.38 29.76
CA LEU A 107 -12.18 1.99 28.76
C LEU A 107 -11.67 3.21 27.99
N TYR A 108 -12.56 4.11 27.58
CA TYR A 108 -12.20 5.34 26.89
C TYR A 108 -11.35 6.24 27.78
N GLU A 109 -11.73 6.40 29.06
CA GLU A 109 -10.97 7.17 30.04
C GLU A 109 -9.56 6.61 30.25
N ALA A 110 -9.45 5.29 30.40
CA ALA A 110 -8.17 4.64 30.56
C ALA A 110 -7.22 4.86 29.35
N LEU A 111 -7.77 4.98 28.15
CA LEU A 111 -6.99 5.27 26.93
C LEU A 111 -6.53 6.73 26.86
N VAL A 112 -7.38 7.67 27.30
CA VAL A 112 -7.20 9.11 27.10
C VAL A 112 -6.53 9.80 28.29
N ASN A 113 -6.76 9.31 29.52
CA ASN A 113 -6.19 9.89 30.73
C ASN A 113 -4.68 9.78 30.77
N LYS A 114 -4.04 10.84 31.24
CA LYS A 114 -2.58 10.95 31.38
C LYS A 114 -2.11 10.22 32.65
N ASN A 115 -2.18 8.88 32.63
CA ASN A 115 -1.84 8.03 33.77
C ASN A 115 -0.42 7.46 33.70
N VAL A 116 0.22 7.48 32.52
CA VAL A 116 1.58 6.97 32.34
C VAL A 116 2.59 8.05 32.75
N GLU A 117 3.41 7.74 33.76
CA GLU A 117 4.46 8.63 34.23
C GLU A 117 5.71 8.50 33.35
N PHE A 118 6.15 9.61 32.77
CA PHE A 118 7.37 9.70 31.99
C PHE A 118 8.21 10.88 32.50
N GLY A 119 9.16 10.60 33.39
CA GLY A 119 9.92 11.62 34.10
C GLY A 119 9.01 12.54 34.93
N THR A 120 8.97 13.83 34.59
CA THR A 120 8.08 14.83 35.20
C THR A 120 6.75 14.99 34.47
N ALA A 121 6.59 14.39 33.30
CA ALA A 121 5.40 14.50 32.48
C ALA A 121 4.48 13.30 32.69
N ARG A 122 3.17 13.53 32.59
CA ARG A 122 2.16 12.47 32.52
C ARG A 122 1.56 12.45 31.12
N ILE A 123 1.52 11.27 30.50
CA ILE A 123 1.01 11.06 29.16
C ILE A 123 -0.04 9.94 29.14
N SER A 124 -0.86 9.90 28.10
CA SER A 124 -1.89 8.87 27.93
C SER A 124 -1.30 7.59 27.33
N ALA A 125 -2.05 6.47 27.42
CA ALA A 125 -1.68 5.22 26.78
C ALA A 125 -1.55 5.39 25.25
N LEU A 126 -2.41 6.21 24.63
CA LEU A 126 -2.33 6.55 23.21
C LEU A 126 -1.04 7.31 22.89
N GLN A 127 -0.71 8.34 23.69
CA GLN A 127 0.51 9.12 23.49
C GLN A 127 1.77 8.29 23.72
N TRP A 128 1.74 7.36 24.69
CA TRP A 128 2.85 6.44 24.97
C TRP A 128 3.12 5.50 23.78
N THR A 129 2.05 4.96 23.19
CA THR A 129 2.15 4.16 21.97
C THR A 129 2.65 4.99 20.79
N SER A 130 2.13 6.21 20.62
CA SER A 130 2.59 7.14 19.57
C SER A 130 4.08 7.45 19.71
N PHE A 131 4.55 7.80 20.90
CA PHE A 131 5.97 8.04 21.17
C PHE A 131 6.83 6.82 20.78
N SER A 132 6.43 5.63 21.24
CA SER A 132 7.14 4.39 20.95
C SER A 132 7.17 4.07 19.44
N TRP A 133 6.06 4.33 18.75
CA TRP A 133 5.96 4.17 17.30
C TRP A 133 6.91 5.12 16.57
N GLY A 134 6.94 6.40 16.98
CA GLY A 134 7.83 7.40 16.42
C GLY A 134 9.31 7.05 16.58
N VAL A 135 9.72 6.55 17.75
CA VAL A 135 11.09 6.08 17.98
C VAL A 135 11.42 4.86 17.12
N GLY A 136 10.47 3.91 17.00
CA GLY A 136 10.64 2.73 16.14
C GLY A 136 10.82 3.10 14.67
N LEU A 137 10.07 4.08 14.19
CA LEU A 137 10.19 4.61 12.84
C LEU A 137 11.52 5.36 12.63
N GLY A 138 11.95 6.13 13.65
CA GLY A 138 13.26 6.79 13.66
C GLY A 138 14.42 5.80 13.58
N LEU A 139 14.27 4.62 14.18
CA LEU A 139 15.24 3.52 14.09
C LEU A 139 15.17 2.80 12.73
N ALA A 140 13.96 2.60 12.19
CA ALA A 140 13.77 1.94 10.90
C ALA A 140 14.45 2.69 9.74
N GLY A 141 14.44 4.02 9.75
CA GLY A 141 15.01 4.85 8.68
C GLY A 141 16.49 4.57 8.42
N PRO A 142 17.38 4.73 9.40
CA PRO A 142 18.81 4.41 9.25
C PRO A 142 19.07 2.94 8.87
N ILE A 143 18.29 2.00 9.42
CA ILE A 143 18.42 0.58 9.07
C ILE A 143 18.08 0.37 7.59
N LEU A 144 16.93 0.89 7.12
CA LEU A 144 16.52 0.82 5.72
C LEU A 144 17.54 1.48 4.80
N TRP A 145 18.12 2.60 5.20
CA TRP A 145 19.18 3.24 4.45
C TRP A 145 20.39 2.32 4.27
N LEU A 146 20.87 1.70 5.36
CA LEU A 146 22.03 0.79 5.33
C LEU A 146 21.76 -0.46 4.49
N ILE A 147 20.56 -1.04 4.58
CA ILE A 147 20.22 -2.27 3.85
C ILE A 147 19.70 -2.02 2.42
N SER A 148 19.44 -0.77 2.02
CA SER A 148 18.86 -0.44 0.70
C SER A 148 19.68 -1.00 -0.46
N THR A 149 21.02 -0.93 -0.38
CA THR A 149 21.90 -1.55 -1.38
C THR A 149 21.82 -3.07 -1.38
N SER A 150 21.65 -3.70 -0.22
CA SER A 150 21.51 -5.16 -0.11
C SER A 150 20.14 -5.65 -0.56
N LEU A 151 19.14 -4.77 -0.59
CA LEU A 151 17.85 -5.08 -1.19
C LEU A 151 17.92 -5.15 -2.72
N ASP A 152 18.76 -4.34 -3.36
CA ASP A 152 18.88 -4.30 -4.81
C ASP A 152 20.02 -5.17 -5.35
N TYR A 153 21.12 -5.32 -4.59
CA TYR A 153 22.31 -6.05 -5.00
C TYR A 153 22.57 -7.26 -4.09
N GLY A 154 22.82 -8.41 -4.70
CA GLY A 154 23.17 -9.65 -3.99
C GLY A 154 21.95 -10.50 -3.62
N ASN A 155 22.15 -11.50 -2.77
CA ASN A 155 21.19 -12.54 -2.44
C ASN A 155 20.67 -12.45 -0.99
N PHE A 156 20.77 -11.28 -0.36
CA PHE A 156 20.44 -11.11 1.06
C PHE A 156 18.95 -10.83 1.33
N GLN A 157 18.14 -10.62 0.31
CA GLN A 157 16.73 -10.25 0.46
C GLN A 157 15.90 -11.24 1.30
N PRO A 158 16.02 -12.58 1.10
CA PRO A 158 15.32 -13.55 1.94
C PRO A 158 15.75 -13.48 3.40
N ILE A 159 17.06 -13.28 3.64
CA ILE A 159 17.61 -13.18 5.01
C ILE A 159 17.08 -11.91 5.69
N ILE A 160 17.07 -10.77 4.99
CA ILE A 160 16.53 -9.51 5.51
C ILE A 160 15.05 -9.66 5.88
N ALA A 161 14.23 -10.23 4.98
CA ALA A 161 12.83 -10.47 5.24
C ALA A 161 12.61 -11.44 6.41
N GLY A 162 13.32 -12.56 6.41
CA GLY A 162 13.22 -13.60 7.45
C GLY A 162 13.63 -13.08 8.83
N THR A 163 14.75 -12.37 8.93
CA THR A 163 15.21 -11.78 10.20
C THR A 163 14.25 -10.70 10.70
N ALA A 164 13.70 -9.87 9.82
CA ALA A 164 12.72 -8.86 10.20
C ALA A 164 11.43 -9.51 10.73
N ILE A 165 10.87 -10.51 10.03
CA ILE A 165 9.67 -11.23 10.49
C ILE A 165 9.93 -11.94 11.82
N ALA A 166 11.07 -12.64 11.94
CA ALA A 166 11.44 -13.34 13.17
C ALA A 166 11.62 -12.38 14.35
N THR A 167 12.24 -11.21 14.14
CA THR A 167 12.37 -10.16 15.17
C THR A 167 10.99 -9.68 15.62
N GLY A 168 10.12 -9.30 14.68
CA GLY A 168 8.78 -8.84 15.02
C GLY A 168 7.96 -9.88 15.77
N PHE A 169 7.97 -11.12 15.32
CA PHE A 169 7.35 -12.24 16.02
C PHE A 169 7.87 -12.39 17.46
N PHE A 170 9.20 -12.44 17.62
CA PHE A 170 9.82 -12.60 18.93
C PHE A 170 9.37 -11.50 19.91
N PHE A 171 9.29 -10.25 19.46
CA PHE A 171 8.88 -9.12 20.31
C PHE A 171 7.36 -9.04 20.56
N CYS A 172 6.53 -9.74 19.78
CA CYS A 172 5.09 -9.85 20.08
C CYS A 172 4.80 -10.81 21.26
N LEU A 173 5.63 -11.83 21.50
CA LEU A 173 5.36 -12.87 22.47
C LEU A 173 5.36 -12.37 23.94
N PRO A 174 6.37 -11.62 24.40
CA PRO A 174 6.50 -11.26 25.82
C PRO A 174 5.74 -9.98 26.22
N THR A 175 4.98 -9.38 25.33
CA THR A 175 4.37 -8.05 25.53
C THR A 175 3.49 -7.94 26.78
N GLY A 176 2.82 -8.99 27.20
CA GLY A 176 1.99 -9.02 28.41
C GLY A 176 2.60 -9.79 29.58
N PHE A 177 3.89 -10.15 29.51
CA PHE A 177 4.55 -10.88 30.57
C PHE A 177 4.84 -10.01 31.80
N PHE A 178 5.00 -8.70 31.58
CA PHE A 178 5.35 -7.74 32.63
C PHE A 178 4.27 -6.67 32.76
N ASN A 179 3.72 -6.50 33.93
CA ASN A 179 2.67 -5.53 34.22
C ASN A 179 3.27 -4.15 34.54
N VAL A 180 4.19 -3.66 33.65
CA VAL A 180 4.84 -2.36 33.78
C VAL A 180 4.86 -1.63 32.46
N THR A 181 4.46 -0.38 32.46
CA THR A 181 4.26 0.40 31.23
C THR A 181 5.53 0.75 30.49
N TRP A 182 6.66 0.88 31.18
CA TRP A 182 7.94 1.25 30.57
C TRP A 182 8.55 0.16 29.69
N ILE A 183 8.06 -1.09 29.74
CA ILE A 183 8.56 -2.19 28.92
C ILE A 183 7.94 -2.21 27.50
N PHE A 184 6.82 -1.54 27.29
CA PHE A 184 6.14 -1.52 25.99
C PHE A 184 6.93 -0.80 24.89
N PRO A 185 7.62 0.35 25.13
CA PRO A 185 8.41 1.01 24.10
C PRO A 185 9.43 0.09 23.41
N PRO A 186 10.29 -0.67 24.10
CA PRO A 186 11.20 -1.60 23.44
C PRO A 186 10.50 -2.59 22.50
N PHE A 187 9.35 -3.13 22.91
CA PHE A 187 8.58 -4.05 22.09
C PHE A 187 7.97 -3.37 20.88
N ILE A 188 7.29 -2.24 21.06
CA ILE A 188 6.69 -1.47 19.98
C ILE A 188 7.76 -0.98 19.00
N ILE A 189 8.89 -0.46 19.49
CA ILE A 189 10.02 0.00 18.66
C ILE A 189 10.53 -1.12 17.75
N ALA A 190 10.77 -2.30 18.33
CA ALA A 190 11.26 -3.46 17.58
C ALA A 190 10.24 -3.95 16.55
N ILE A 191 8.95 -4.01 16.91
CA ILE A 191 7.85 -4.41 16.02
C ILE A 191 7.70 -3.43 14.86
N VAL A 192 7.73 -2.11 15.13
CA VAL A 192 7.64 -1.07 14.09
C VAL A 192 8.81 -1.14 13.13
N ALA A 193 10.04 -1.22 13.64
CA ALA A 193 11.21 -1.31 12.79
C ALA A 193 11.19 -2.60 11.94
N ALA A 194 10.91 -3.73 12.55
CA ALA A 194 10.83 -5.02 11.88
C ALA A 194 9.73 -5.07 10.81
N SER A 195 8.52 -4.56 11.12
CA SER A 195 7.41 -4.56 10.15
C SER A 195 7.68 -3.64 8.97
N THR A 196 8.31 -2.48 9.19
CA THR A 196 8.67 -1.56 8.09
C THR A 196 9.74 -2.15 7.18
N ILE A 197 10.74 -2.85 7.74
CA ILE A 197 11.79 -3.53 6.98
C ILE A 197 11.21 -4.72 6.17
N ALA A 198 10.37 -5.54 6.80
CA ALA A 198 9.73 -6.67 6.13
C ALA A 198 8.80 -6.20 5.00
N ALA A 199 8.04 -5.13 5.22
CA ALA A 199 7.18 -4.52 4.19
C ALA A 199 7.99 -3.99 3.00
N ALA A 200 9.18 -3.41 3.22
CA ALA A 200 10.04 -2.95 2.14
C ALA A 200 10.48 -4.11 1.22
N THR A 201 10.82 -5.29 1.78
CA THR A 201 11.14 -6.47 0.97
C THR A 201 9.94 -6.99 0.19
N HIS A 202 8.75 -6.95 0.80
CA HIS A 202 7.49 -7.37 0.18
C HIS A 202 7.07 -6.43 -0.97
N THR A 203 7.16 -5.12 -0.77
CA THR A 203 6.86 -4.11 -1.80
C THR A 203 7.85 -4.17 -2.97
N ARG A 204 9.15 -4.42 -2.70
CA ARG A 204 10.13 -4.69 -3.74
C ARG A 204 9.72 -5.88 -4.62
N HIS A 205 9.27 -6.97 -3.99
CA HIS A 205 8.85 -8.17 -4.71
C HIS A 205 7.67 -7.89 -5.65
N HIS A 206 6.73 -7.01 -5.29
CA HIS A 206 5.65 -6.57 -6.18
C HIS A 206 6.18 -6.01 -7.51
N GLY A 207 7.12 -5.06 -7.47
CA GLY A 207 7.70 -4.48 -8.69
C GLY A 207 8.38 -5.53 -9.57
N MET A 208 9.05 -6.51 -8.96
CA MET A 208 9.70 -7.63 -9.66
C MET A 208 8.68 -8.57 -10.30
N MET A 209 7.58 -8.92 -9.61
CA MET A 209 6.52 -9.74 -10.18
C MET A 209 5.83 -9.06 -11.37
N VAL A 210 5.52 -7.77 -11.26
CA VAL A 210 4.93 -7.00 -12.37
C VAL A 210 5.82 -7.08 -13.60
N ARG A 211 7.13 -6.90 -13.45
CA ARG A 211 8.08 -7.05 -14.57
C ARG A 211 8.17 -8.48 -15.09
N GLY A 212 8.17 -9.47 -14.21
CA GLY A 212 8.18 -10.88 -14.60
C GLY A 212 6.96 -11.28 -15.46
N PHE A 213 5.81 -10.64 -15.24
CA PHE A 213 4.62 -10.85 -16.07
C PHE A 213 4.63 -10.06 -17.37
N THR A 214 5.23 -8.86 -17.39
CA THR A 214 5.15 -7.95 -18.54
C THR A 214 6.37 -7.98 -19.46
N GLY A 215 7.47 -8.54 -18.98
CA GLY A 215 8.77 -8.51 -19.67
C GLY A 215 9.54 -7.19 -19.45
N PRO A 216 10.83 -7.16 -19.87
CA PRO A 216 11.72 -6.04 -19.60
C PRO A 216 11.43 -4.80 -20.45
N ASN A 217 11.12 -4.99 -21.71
CA ASN A 217 10.95 -3.92 -22.70
C ASN A 217 9.51 -3.86 -23.18
N LEU A 218 8.74 -2.95 -22.61
CA LEU A 218 7.34 -2.81 -22.96
C LEU A 218 7.15 -1.70 -23.99
N HIS A 219 6.58 -2.04 -25.14
CA HIS A 219 6.14 -1.04 -26.10
C HIS A 219 4.98 -0.23 -25.54
N LYS A 220 4.92 1.08 -25.80
CA LYS A 220 3.90 2.00 -25.29
C LYS A 220 2.46 1.47 -25.50
N SER A 221 2.20 0.77 -26.60
CA SER A 221 0.89 0.16 -26.91
C SER A 221 0.49 -0.97 -25.94
N ARG A 222 1.46 -1.62 -25.29
CA ARG A 222 1.23 -2.71 -24.34
C ARG A 222 1.21 -2.25 -22.86
N PHE A 223 1.38 -0.95 -22.61
CA PHE A 223 1.39 -0.43 -21.26
C PHE A 223 0.08 -0.68 -20.49
N ALA A 224 -1.05 -0.76 -21.21
CA ALA A 224 -2.33 -1.14 -20.62
C ALA A 224 -2.29 -2.50 -19.91
N LEU A 225 -1.53 -3.47 -20.42
CA LEU A 225 -1.34 -4.78 -19.80
C LEU A 225 -0.57 -4.66 -18.47
N ARG A 226 0.52 -3.86 -18.44
CA ARG A 226 1.28 -3.61 -17.20
C ARG A 226 0.40 -2.97 -16.14
N ARG A 227 -0.35 -1.95 -16.49
CA ARG A 227 -1.30 -1.28 -15.61
C ARG A 227 -2.32 -2.27 -15.04
N TRP A 228 -2.91 -3.11 -15.89
CA TRP A 228 -3.88 -4.12 -15.47
C TRP A 228 -3.28 -5.10 -14.46
N ILE A 229 -2.10 -5.67 -14.75
CA ILE A 229 -1.42 -6.64 -13.89
C ILE A 229 -1.02 -6.01 -12.56
N SER A 230 -0.39 -4.83 -12.59
CA SER A 230 0.05 -4.13 -11.38
C SER A 230 -1.13 -3.76 -10.47
N SER A 231 -2.22 -3.25 -11.05
CA SER A 231 -3.44 -2.92 -10.31
C SER A 231 -4.11 -4.17 -9.74
N TRP A 232 -4.23 -5.24 -10.53
CA TRP A 232 -4.78 -6.51 -10.07
C TRP A 232 -4.00 -7.05 -8.87
N LEU A 233 -2.68 -7.21 -8.99
CA LEU A 233 -1.84 -7.69 -7.90
C LEU A 233 -2.02 -6.83 -6.64
N SER A 234 -1.97 -5.51 -6.77
CA SER A 234 -1.98 -4.61 -5.61
C SER A 234 -3.36 -4.51 -4.94
N LEU A 235 -4.47 -4.49 -5.71
CA LEU A 235 -5.84 -4.45 -5.16
C LEU A 235 -6.18 -5.73 -4.40
N TYR A 236 -5.84 -6.90 -4.97
CA TYR A 236 -6.09 -8.17 -4.30
C TYR A 236 -5.19 -8.37 -3.07
N ALA A 237 -3.96 -7.83 -3.08
CA ALA A 237 -3.11 -7.80 -1.89
C ALA A 237 -3.71 -6.92 -0.79
N ALA A 238 -4.21 -5.74 -1.12
CA ALA A 238 -4.89 -4.86 -0.16
C ALA A 238 -6.15 -5.53 0.42
N ALA A 239 -6.93 -6.23 -0.40
CA ALA A 239 -8.07 -7.02 0.05
C ALA A 239 -7.62 -8.17 0.99
N ALA A 240 -6.57 -8.90 0.63
CA ALA A 240 -6.00 -9.96 1.48
C ALA A 240 -5.52 -9.41 2.84
N GLY A 241 -4.83 -8.27 2.86
CA GLY A 241 -4.43 -7.59 4.09
C GLY A 241 -5.61 -7.16 4.96
N ALA A 242 -6.68 -6.66 4.33
CA ALA A 242 -7.91 -6.29 5.01
C ALA A 242 -8.58 -7.51 5.68
N LEU A 243 -8.56 -8.70 5.04
CA LEU A 243 -9.02 -9.94 5.63
C LEU A 243 -8.25 -10.28 6.92
N GLY A 244 -6.91 -10.20 6.90
CA GLY A 244 -6.08 -10.42 8.08
C GLY A 244 -6.45 -9.48 9.22
N SER A 245 -6.66 -8.20 8.92
CA SER A 245 -7.10 -7.20 9.91
C SER A 245 -8.50 -7.48 10.45
N ALA A 246 -9.43 -7.95 9.63
CA ALA A 246 -10.76 -8.34 10.07
C ALA A 246 -10.71 -9.49 11.09
N VAL A 247 -9.86 -10.50 10.84
CA VAL A 247 -9.67 -11.64 11.76
C VAL A 247 -9.12 -11.17 13.10
N ILE A 248 -8.04 -10.38 13.10
CA ILE A 248 -7.43 -9.87 14.36
C ILE A 248 -8.42 -8.97 15.10
N THR A 249 -9.18 -8.16 14.40
CA THR A 249 -10.20 -7.28 14.97
C THR A 249 -11.32 -8.06 15.66
N ALA A 250 -11.88 -9.05 14.98
CA ALA A 250 -12.91 -9.92 15.53
C ALA A 250 -12.39 -10.67 16.78
N PHE A 251 -11.16 -11.18 16.69
CA PHE A 251 -10.52 -11.87 17.81
C PHE A 251 -10.27 -10.92 19.00
N THR A 252 -9.80 -9.71 18.75
CA THR A 252 -9.60 -8.67 19.79
C THR A 252 -10.91 -8.37 20.50
N TYR A 253 -12.00 -8.16 19.76
CA TYR A 253 -13.31 -7.91 20.38
C TYR A 253 -13.79 -9.09 21.24
N TYR A 254 -13.67 -10.32 20.74
CA TYR A 254 -14.05 -11.52 21.48
C TYR A 254 -13.26 -11.62 22.80
N MET A 255 -11.96 -11.32 22.76
CA MET A 255 -11.09 -11.38 23.93
C MET A 255 -11.39 -10.26 24.93
N LEU A 256 -11.77 -9.05 24.48
CA LEU A 256 -12.18 -7.94 25.37
C LEU A 256 -13.45 -8.22 26.20
N ARG A 257 -14.26 -9.22 25.79
CA ARG A 257 -15.43 -9.67 26.58
C ARG A 257 -15.06 -10.56 27.77
N LYS A 258 -13.82 -11.03 27.85
CA LYS A 258 -13.36 -11.84 28.98
C LYS A 258 -13.12 -10.97 30.21
N LYS A 259 -13.20 -11.60 31.41
CA LYS A 259 -13.03 -10.90 32.69
C LYS A 259 -11.60 -10.33 32.83
N GLU A 260 -10.61 -11.14 32.48
CA GLU A 260 -9.19 -10.76 32.55
C GLU A 260 -8.77 -10.12 31.23
N LYS A 261 -9.02 -8.82 31.11
CA LYS A 261 -8.79 -8.08 29.86
C LYS A 261 -7.31 -8.01 29.48
N GLU A 262 -6.42 -7.85 30.46
CA GLU A 262 -4.98 -7.78 30.24
C GLU A 262 -4.44 -9.09 29.64
N LEU A 263 -4.71 -10.22 30.30
CA LEU A 263 -4.35 -11.55 29.78
C LEU A 263 -4.96 -11.81 28.41
N SER A 264 -6.21 -11.40 28.21
CA SER A 264 -6.92 -11.57 26.94
C SER A 264 -6.26 -10.78 25.80
N LEU A 265 -5.85 -9.54 26.03
CA LEU A 265 -5.12 -8.74 25.04
C LEU A 265 -3.71 -9.27 24.78
N TRP A 266 -3.05 -9.84 25.79
CA TRP A 266 -1.79 -10.53 25.60
C TRP A 266 -1.94 -11.75 24.67
N ILE A 267 -3.00 -12.55 24.85
CA ILE A 267 -3.31 -13.65 23.92
C ILE A 267 -3.50 -13.12 22.49
N VAL A 268 -4.11 -11.95 22.30
CA VAL A 268 -4.23 -11.32 20.98
C VAL A 268 -2.86 -10.98 20.41
N THR A 269 -1.93 -10.44 21.20
CA THR A 269 -0.57 -10.12 20.70
C THR A 269 0.23 -11.38 20.35
N ILE A 270 0.11 -12.45 21.15
CA ILE A 270 0.71 -13.76 20.83
C ILE A 270 0.15 -14.28 19.51
N PHE A 271 -1.18 -14.30 19.36
CA PHE A 271 -1.83 -14.75 18.14
C PHE A 271 -1.42 -13.90 16.91
N SER A 272 -1.33 -12.60 17.09
CA SER A 272 -0.85 -11.67 16.05
C SER A 272 0.60 -11.97 15.66
N GLY A 273 1.46 -12.24 16.64
CA GLY A 273 2.85 -12.66 16.41
C GLY A 273 2.93 -13.98 15.64
N LEU A 274 2.16 -15.00 16.05
CA LEU A 274 2.10 -16.30 15.35
C LEU A 274 1.56 -16.15 13.92
N ALA A 275 0.51 -15.36 13.72
CA ALA A 275 0.00 -15.04 12.40
C ALA A 275 1.05 -14.35 11.54
N TRP A 276 1.81 -13.39 12.10
CA TRP A 276 2.90 -12.74 11.38
C TRP A 276 4.04 -13.72 11.06
N ALA A 277 4.40 -14.61 11.98
CA ALA A 277 5.40 -15.65 11.75
C ALA A 277 5.02 -16.59 10.60
N ALA A 278 3.73 -16.88 10.39
CA ALA A 278 3.28 -17.65 9.23
C ALA A 278 3.64 -16.96 7.90
N GLY A 279 3.75 -15.63 7.89
CA GLY A 279 4.24 -14.85 6.75
C GLY A 279 5.70 -15.14 6.36
N ILE A 280 6.47 -15.86 7.19
CA ILE A 280 7.84 -16.29 6.85
C ILE A 280 7.87 -17.23 5.64
N SER A 281 6.74 -17.89 5.34
CA SER A 281 6.60 -18.70 4.13
C SER A 281 6.91 -17.91 2.85
N HIS A 282 6.68 -16.59 2.85
CA HIS A 282 7.01 -15.70 1.74
C HIS A 282 8.53 -15.68 1.45
N VAL A 283 9.35 -15.85 2.47
CA VAL A 283 10.84 -15.84 2.34
C VAL A 283 11.33 -16.93 1.39
N ALA A 284 10.70 -18.11 1.41
CA ALA A 284 11.05 -19.23 0.53
C ALA A 284 10.80 -18.94 -0.96
N PHE A 285 9.94 -17.99 -1.27
CA PHE A 285 9.56 -17.61 -2.64
C PHE A 285 10.18 -16.29 -3.11
N ILE A 286 10.88 -15.58 -2.22
CA ILE A 286 11.69 -14.42 -2.62
C ILE A 286 12.88 -14.94 -3.42
N LYS A 287 12.72 -14.96 -4.74
CA LYS A 287 13.84 -15.27 -5.63
C LYS A 287 14.84 -14.11 -5.56
N PRO A 288 16.12 -14.39 -5.29
CA PRO A 288 17.18 -13.39 -5.39
C PRO A 288 17.41 -13.06 -6.86
N ARG A 289 16.61 -12.16 -7.40
CA ARG A 289 16.79 -11.64 -8.75
C ARG A 289 17.72 -10.44 -8.67
N SER A 290 18.98 -10.70 -8.30
CA SER A 290 19.99 -9.64 -8.24
C SER A 290 20.44 -9.24 -9.64
N VAL A 291 20.69 -7.95 -9.82
CA VAL A 291 21.52 -7.50 -10.93
C VAL A 291 22.85 -8.23 -10.84
N SER A 292 23.18 -9.04 -11.83
CA SER A 292 24.45 -9.75 -11.93
C SER A 292 25.56 -8.75 -12.30
N GLY A 293 25.80 -7.78 -11.42
CA GLY A 293 26.87 -6.81 -11.59
C GLY A 293 28.00 -7.14 -10.64
N ASP A 294 29.20 -7.17 -11.17
CA ASP A 294 30.45 -7.35 -10.43
C ASP A 294 30.45 -6.49 -9.16
N VAL A 295 30.87 -7.10 -8.06
CA VAL A 295 31.02 -6.48 -6.73
C VAL A 295 31.87 -5.19 -6.78
N ALA A 296 32.70 -5.04 -7.80
CA ALA A 296 33.60 -3.90 -8.00
C ALA A 296 32.89 -2.58 -8.35
N GLY A 297 31.62 -2.61 -8.81
CA GLY A 297 30.85 -1.43 -9.22
C GLY A 297 29.71 -1.01 -8.28
N ARG A 298 29.62 -1.57 -7.05
CA ARG A 298 28.56 -1.21 -6.11
C ARG A 298 28.60 0.29 -5.75
N PRO A 299 27.51 1.04 -5.97
CA PRO A 299 27.45 2.42 -5.51
C PRO A 299 27.51 2.49 -3.99
N SER A 300 28.04 3.58 -3.45
CA SER A 300 28.01 3.78 -2.00
C SER A 300 26.56 3.81 -1.50
N PRO A 301 26.24 3.28 -0.30
CA PRO A 301 24.88 3.23 0.24
C PRO A 301 24.20 4.60 0.22
N ALA A 302 24.93 5.68 0.50
CA ALA A 302 24.42 7.04 0.48
C ALA A 302 23.96 7.48 -0.93
N LYS A 303 24.82 7.28 -1.95
CA LYS A 303 24.44 7.62 -3.34
C LYS A 303 23.28 6.79 -3.84
N HIS A 304 23.27 5.51 -3.48
CA HIS A 304 22.18 4.60 -3.87
C HIS A 304 20.85 5.01 -3.23
N SER A 305 20.84 5.21 -1.92
CA SER A 305 19.64 5.58 -1.18
C SER A 305 19.06 6.94 -1.62
N LEU A 306 19.92 7.93 -1.87
CA LEU A 306 19.48 9.25 -2.33
C LEU A 306 19.09 9.30 -3.81
N SER A 307 19.34 8.24 -4.57
CA SER A 307 19.04 8.22 -6.01
C SER A 307 17.54 8.36 -6.33
N ILE A 308 16.64 8.02 -5.41
CA ILE A 308 15.19 8.19 -5.59
C ILE A 308 14.79 9.65 -5.83
N PHE A 309 15.47 10.60 -5.17
CA PHE A 309 15.18 12.03 -5.29
C PHE A 309 15.59 12.62 -6.64
N THR A 310 16.34 11.88 -7.45
CA THR A 310 16.62 12.28 -8.85
C THR A 310 15.46 12.00 -9.80
N TYR A 311 14.42 11.30 -9.33
CA TYR A 311 13.21 10.97 -10.10
C TYR A 311 12.02 11.79 -9.59
N PRO A 312 11.59 12.85 -10.28
CA PRO A 312 10.52 13.74 -9.81
C PRO A 312 9.21 13.01 -9.52
N HIS A 313 8.80 12.09 -10.39
CA HIS A 313 7.58 11.28 -10.22
C HIS A 313 7.64 10.42 -8.95
N ALA A 314 8.81 9.87 -8.60
CA ALA A 314 8.99 9.07 -7.40
C ALA A 314 8.85 9.92 -6.12
N PHE A 315 9.48 11.08 -6.08
CA PHE A 315 9.36 11.98 -4.91
C PHE A 315 7.92 12.42 -4.66
N THR A 316 7.19 12.79 -5.73
CA THR A 316 5.78 13.16 -5.61
C THR A 316 4.93 11.97 -5.16
N THR A 317 5.23 10.75 -5.61
CA THR A 317 4.59 9.52 -5.15
C THR A 317 4.83 9.28 -3.65
N LEU A 318 6.03 9.58 -3.12
CA LEU A 318 6.30 9.49 -1.68
C LEU A 318 5.44 10.47 -0.87
N ILE A 319 5.30 11.72 -1.33
CA ILE A 319 4.42 12.70 -0.69
C ILE A 319 2.97 12.19 -0.67
N LEU A 320 2.47 11.66 -1.79
CA LEU A 320 1.13 11.08 -1.86
C LEU A 320 0.96 9.90 -0.91
N THR A 321 1.98 9.04 -0.80
CA THR A 321 2.00 7.91 0.12
C THR A 321 1.88 8.37 1.56
N PHE A 322 2.60 9.42 1.94
CA PHE A 322 2.48 10.03 3.27
C PHE A 322 1.07 10.57 3.50
N LEU A 323 0.55 11.41 2.59
CA LEU A 323 -0.77 12.04 2.73
C LEU A 323 -1.90 11.01 2.80
N SER A 324 -1.86 9.97 1.96
CA SER A 324 -2.88 8.91 1.97
C SER A 324 -2.85 8.09 3.25
N SER A 325 -1.67 7.71 3.72
CA SER A 325 -1.52 6.94 4.96
C SER A 325 -1.86 7.77 6.20
N PHE A 326 -1.52 9.05 6.20
CA PHE A 326 -1.93 10.01 7.21
C PHE A 326 -3.45 10.13 7.28
N THR A 327 -4.09 10.41 6.15
CA THR A 327 -5.54 10.59 6.04
C THR A 327 -6.30 9.36 6.53
N THR A 328 -5.92 8.17 6.06
CA THR A 328 -6.58 6.92 6.44
C THR A 328 -6.44 6.62 7.94
N MET A 329 -5.25 6.76 8.50
CA MET A 329 -5.01 6.47 9.91
C MET A 329 -5.64 7.52 10.84
N CYS A 330 -5.61 8.80 10.48
CA CYS A 330 -6.22 9.86 11.27
C CYS A 330 -7.73 9.67 11.36
N ILE A 331 -8.42 9.40 10.24
CA ILE A 331 -9.88 9.12 10.24
C ILE A 331 -10.17 7.85 11.04
N PHE A 332 -9.40 6.79 10.83
CA PHE A 332 -9.59 5.52 11.51
C PHE A 332 -9.49 5.68 13.03
N ALA A 333 -8.36 6.17 13.53
CA ALA A 333 -8.11 6.28 14.97
C ALA A 333 -9.05 7.29 15.66
N SER A 334 -9.24 8.50 15.07
CA SER A 334 -10.12 9.52 15.64
C SER A 334 -11.59 9.09 15.57
N GLY A 335 -12.01 8.41 14.49
CA GLY A 335 -13.37 7.92 14.34
C GLY A 335 -13.75 6.93 15.44
N TYR A 336 -12.88 5.96 15.74
CA TYR A 336 -13.16 4.98 16.80
C TYR A 336 -13.14 5.58 18.19
N LEU A 337 -12.26 6.54 18.47
CA LEU A 337 -12.29 7.29 19.73
C LEU A 337 -13.59 8.10 19.86
N TYR A 338 -14.07 8.70 18.78
CA TYR A 338 -15.33 9.41 18.74
C TYR A 338 -16.54 8.49 18.97
N PHE A 339 -16.56 7.31 18.34
CA PHE A 339 -17.62 6.32 18.51
C PHE A 339 -17.69 5.81 19.94
N ALA A 340 -16.54 5.59 20.58
CA ALA A 340 -16.48 5.10 21.95
C ALA A 340 -16.78 6.18 22.99
N GLY A 341 -16.16 7.36 22.87
CA GLY A 341 -16.20 8.40 23.91
C GLY A 341 -17.33 9.41 23.75
N PHE A 342 -17.67 9.80 22.52
CA PHE A 342 -18.68 10.84 22.28
C PHE A 342 -20.07 10.29 21.94
N LEU A 343 -20.13 9.37 20.99
CA LEU A 343 -21.39 8.75 20.60
C LEU A 343 -21.83 7.64 21.57
N CYS A 344 -20.94 7.19 22.43
CA CYS A 344 -21.21 6.13 23.41
C CYS A 344 -21.91 4.92 22.79
N LEU A 345 -21.47 4.52 21.60
CA LEU A 345 -22.11 3.45 20.83
C LEU A 345 -22.07 2.13 21.60
N ARG A 346 -23.11 1.32 21.38
CA ARG A 346 -23.09 -0.05 21.92
C ARG A 346 -21.89 -0.82 21.39
N PRO A 347 -21.18 -1.60 22.22
CA PRO A 347 -19.99 -2.34 21.78
C PRO A 347 -20.18 -3.19 20.51
N PRO A 348 -21.34 -3.86 20.27
CA PRO A 348 -21.57 -4.56 19.01
C PRO A 348 -21.55 -3.65 17.78
N VAL A 349 -22.06 -2.42 17.88
CA VAL A 349 -22.06 -1.47 16.75
C VAL A 349 -20.62 -1.04 16.41
N ILE A 350 -19.79 -0.82 17.43
CA ILE A 350 -18.36 -0.53 17.24
C ILE A 350 -17.67 -1.70 16.54
N LEU A 351 -17.95 -2.94 16.97
CA LEU A 351 -17.42 -4.13 16.30
C LEU A 351 -17.87 -4.21 14.84
N TYR A 352 -19.18 -4.06 14.57
CA TYR A 352 -19.69 -4.14 13.21
C TYR A 352 -19.11 -3.05 12.33
N SER A 353 -18.97 -1.82 12.82
CA SER A 353 -18.32 -0.74 12.09
C SER A 353 -16.87 -1.10 11.78
N TRP A 354 -16.16 -1.68 12.72
CA TRP A 354 -14.78 -2.12 12.57
C TRP A 354 -14.65 -3.29 11.59
N LEU A 355 -15.51 -4.30 11.72
CA LEU A 355 -15.54 -5.41 10.77
C LEU A 355 -15.88 -4.93 9.36
N ILE A 356 -16.88 -4.08 9.19
CA ILE A 356 -17.25 -3.54 7.88
C ILE A 356 -16.09 -2.75 7.26
N TYR A 357 -15.37 -1.95 8.06
CA TYR A 357 -14.19 -1.23 7.57
C TYR A 357 -13.16 -2.18 6.93
N PHE A 358 -12.95 -3.38 7.47
CA PHE A 358 -11.98 -4.34 6.95
C PHE A 358 -12.59 -5.39 6.01
N VAL A 359 -13.83 -5.78 6.19
CA VAL A 359 -14.48 -6.81 5.34
C VAL A 359 -14.98 -6.22 4.03
N PHE A 360 -15.51 -5.00 4.03
CA PHE A 360 -16.06 -4.39 2.82
C PHE A 360 -15.04 -4.25 1.68
N PRO A 361 -13.75 -3.94 1.92
CA PRO A 361 -12.70 -3.98 0.91
C PRO A 361 -12.55 -5.31 0.15
N LEU A 362 -12.92 -6.45 0.74
CA LEU A 362 -12.88 -7.76 0.06
C LEU A 362 -13.79 -7.80 -1.17
N ILE A 363 -14.88 -7.04 -1.14
CA ILE A 363 -15.85 -6.97 -2.23
C ILE A 363 -15.59 -5.73 -3.08
N SER A 364 -15.35 -4.59 -2.44
CA SER A 364 -15.26 -3.31 -3.13
C SER A 364 -13.97 -3.17 -3.95
N LEU A 365 -12.82 -3.71 -3.52
CA LEU A 365 -11.58 -3.59 -4.28
C LEU A 365 -11.58 -4.42 -5.59
N PRO A 366 -12.05 -5.68 -5.63
CA PRO A 366 -12.28 -6.37 -6.89
C PRO A 366 -13.26 -5.62 -7.81
N ALA A 367 -14.34 -5.03 -7.27
CA ALA A 367 -15.26 -4.21 -8.05
C ALA A 367 -14.58 -2.94 -8.60
N VAL A 368 -13.75 -2.28 -7.81
CA VAL A 368 -12.93 -1.13 -8.24
C VAL A 368 -11.99 -1.52 -9.39
N HIS A 369 -11.42 -2.72 -9.37
CA HIS A 369 -10.59 -3.21 -10.48
C HIS A 369 -11.38 -3.34 -11.79
N LEU A 370 -12.61 -3.86 -11.73
CA LEU A 370 -13.51 -3.93 -12.90
C LEU A 370 -13.86 -2.53 -13.42
N VAL A 371 -14.18 -1.59 -12.51
CA VAL A 371 -14.46 -0.19 -12.85
C VAL A 371 -13.25 0.47 -13.50
N GLN A 372 -12.05 0.29 -12.95
CA GLN A 372 -10.80 0.79 -13.54
C GLN A 372 -10.62 0.29 -14.98
N HIS A 373 -10.86 -0.99 -15.21
CA HIS A 373 -10.71 -1.60 -16.52
C HIS A 373 -11.76 -1.05 -17.52
N ALA A 374 -13.02 -0.96 -17.12
CA ALA A 374 -14.11 -0.43 -17.94
C ALA A 374 -13.88 1.03 -18.33
N LEU A 375 -13.44 1.86 -17.39
CA LEU A 375 -13.16 3.28 -17.60
C LEU A 375 -11.77 3.54 -18.22
N ARG A 376 -10.93 2.51 -18.35
CA ARG A 376 -9.51 2.63 -18.74
C ARG A 376 -8.77 3.69 -17.92
N ALA A 377 -9.11 3.79 -16.64
CA ALA A 377 -8.58 4.82 -15.76
C ALA A 377 -7.11 4.55 -15.38
N ASP A 378 -6.33 5.63 -15.30
CA ASP A 378 -4.94 5.59 -14.87
C ASP A 378 -4.84 5.36 -13.36
N ALA A 379 -3.71 4.81 -12.90
CA ALA A 379 -3.47 4.58 -11.48
C ALA A 379 -3.58 5.88 -10.66
N ALA A 380 -3.14 7.01 -11.20
CA ALA A 380 -3.28 8.31 -10.55
C ALA A 380 -4.75 8.74 -10.37
N LYS A 381 -5.61 8.51 -11.37
CA LYS A 381 -7.06 8.79 -11.28
C LYS A 381 -7.74 7.90 -10.24
N MET A 382 -7.35 6.63 -10.17
CA MET A 382 -7.88 5.70 -9.17
C MET A 382 -7.40 6.07 -7.76
N HIS A 383 -6.17 6.53 -7.61
CA HIS A 383 -5.67 7.05 -6.33
C HIS A 383 -6.43 8.33 -5.91
N ALA A 384 -6.72 9.23 -6.87
CA ALA A 384 -7.57 10.40 -6.66
C ALA A 384 -8.98 10.02 -6.21
N LEU A 385 -9.57 8.95 -6.76
CA LEU A 385 -10.86 8.42 -6.30
C LEU A 385 -10.82 8.08 -4.81
N GLY A 386 -9.74 7.45 -4.34
CA GLY A 386 -9.54 7.18 -2.91
C GLY A 386 -9.56 8.46 -2.07
N PHE A 387 -8.83 9.50 -2.47
CA PHE A 387 -8.86 10.80 -1.78
C PHE A 387 -10.24 11.47 -1.85
N VAL A 388 -10.96 11.39 -2.97
CA VAL A 388 -12.32 11.93 -3.10
C VAL A 388 -13.27 11.24 -2.12
N MET A 389 -13.19 9.91 -1.97
CA MET A 389 -13.98 9.17 -0.99
C MET A 389 -13.64 9.61 0.45
N ALA A 390 -12.36 9.77 0.77
CA ALA A 390 -11.91 10.28 2.07
C ALA A 390 -12.36 11.73 2.30
N LEU A 391 -12.31 12.57 1.28
CA LEU A 391 -12.77 13.96 1.32
C LEU A 391 -14.27 14.05 1.62
N ILE A 392 -15.10 13.27 0.91
CA ILE A 392 -16.55 13.25 1.12
C ILE A 392 -16.89 12.79 2.53
N THR A 393 -16.26 11.71 3.01
CA THR A 393 -16.55 11.19 4.35
C THR A 393 -16.03 12.11 5.46
N SER A 394 -14.84 12.66 5.34
CA SER A 394 -14.32 13.62 6.34
C SER A 394 -15.12 14.92 6.33
N GLY A 395 -15.52 15.41 5.16
CA GLY A 395 -16.38 16.59 5.01
C GLY A 395 -17.78 16.37 5.60
N PHE A 396 -18.41 15.22 5.31
CA PHE A 396 -19.68 14.83 5.91
C PHE A 396 -19.57 14.74 7.44
N GLY A 397 -18.54 14.04 7.93
CA GLY A 397 -18.31 13.90 9.36
C GLY A 397 -18.06 15.25 10.05
N PHE A 398 -17.32 16.15 9.41
CA PHE A 398 -17.08 17.50 9.92
C PHE A 398 -18.36 18.33 9.98
N TYR A 399 -19.18 18.29 8.94
CA TYR A 399 -20.44 19.03 8.87
C TYR A 399 -21.44 18.54 9.92
N PHE A 400 -21.61 17.22 10.07
CA PHE A 400 -22.55 16.60 11.01
C PHE A 400 -21.96 16.28 12.39
N ARG A 401 -20.83 16.87 12.77
CA ARG A 401 -20.10 16.56 14.03
C ARG A 401 -20.92 16.73 15.31
N SER A 402 -21.91 17.62 15.30
CA SER A 402 -22.79 17.87 16.44
C SER A 402 -24.05 16.98 16.45
N GLY A 403 -24.27 16.21 15.41
CA GLY A 403 -25.46 15.36 15.26
C GLY A 403 -25.28 13.99 15.92
N ILE A 404 -26.39 13.35 16.25
CA ILE A 404 -26.44 11.96 16.66
C ILE A 404 -26.47 11.09 15.40
N TRP A 405 -25.42 10.33 15.17
CA TRP A 405 -25.32 9.46 14.01
C TRP A 405 -26.08 8.16 14.25
N ALA A 406 -27.01 7.84 13.36
CA ALA A 406 -27.66 6.53 13.35
C ALA A 406 -26.63 5.42 13.05
N ALA A 407 -26.81 4.23 13.62
CA ALA A 407 -25.91 3.10 13.43
C ALA A 407 -25.68 2.77 11.95
N GLY A 408 -26.74 2.83 11.10
CA GLY A 408 -26.62 2.61 9.66
C GLY A 408 -25.70 3.61 8.96
N VAL A 409 -25.71 4.89 9.37
CA VAL A 409 -24.80 5.92 8.83
C VAL A 409 -23.36 5.61 9.19
N ILE A 410 -23.10 5.16 10.43
CA ILE A 410 -21.77 4.78 10.90
C ILE A 410 -21.24 3.59 10.12
N LEU A 411 -22.08 2.58 9.87
CA LEU A 411 -21.69 1.39 9.10
C LEU A 411 -21.40 1.76 7.63
N ALA A 412 -22.23 2.60 7.01
CA ALA A 412 -21.99 3.12 5.65
C ALA A 412 -20.70 3.95 5.59
N PHE A 413 -20.46 4.81 6.56
CA PHE A 413 -19.23 5.59 6.69
C PHE A 413 -18.01 4.65 6.77
N SER A 414 -18.08 3.60 7.60
CA SER A 414 -17.00 2.62 7.75
C SER A 414 -16.73 1.85 6.45
N ALA A 415 -17.78 1.49 5.69
CA ALA A 415 -17.64 0.81 4.40
C ALA A 415 -16.93 1.69 3.36
N VAL A 416 -17.35 2.96 3.24
CA VAL A 416 -16.74 3.91 2.31
C VAL A 416 -15.30 4.19 2.70
N GLN A 417 -15.01 4.38 3.98
CA GLN A 417 -13.65 4.62 4.48
C GLN A 417 -12.74 3.41 4.30
N GLY A 418 -13.23 2.20 4.55
CA GLY A 418 -12.48 0.98 4.31
C GLY A 418 -12.10 0.82 2.83
N THR A 419 -13.07 1.10 1.93
CA THR A 419 -12.82 1.10 0.47
C THR A 419 -11.79 2.17 0.09
N SER A 420 -11.97 3.40 0.57
CA SER A 420 -11.04 4.51 0.35
C SER A 420 -9.61 4.14 0.76
N ALA A 421 -9.45 3.61 1.97
CA ALA A 421 -8.16 3.16 2.51
C ALA A 421 -7.53 2.07 1.63
N GLY A 422 -8.32 1.07 1.23
CA GLY A 422 -7.85 0.00 0.35
C GLY A 422 -7.44 0.49 -1.04
N VAL A 423 -8.23 1.37 -1.65
CA VAL A 423 -7.92 2.00 -2.95
C VAL A 423 -6.64 2.81 -2.87
N MET A 424 -6.51 3.70 -1.89
CA MET A 424 -5.29 4.49 -1.70
C MET A 424 -4.06 3.60 -1.45
N HIS A 425 -4.20 2.58 -0.60
CA HIS A 425 -3.11 1.65 -0.31
C HIS A 425 -2.66 0.86 -1.56
N ALA A 426 -3.61 0.43 -2.39
CA ALA A 426 -3.29 -0.31 -3.61
C ALA A 426 -2.61 0.58 -4.66
N PHE A 427 -3.21 1.73 -5.00
CA PHE A 427 -2.73 2.54 -6.11
C PHE A 427 -1.45 3.32 -5.82
N GLN A 428 -1.15 3.66 -4.56
CA GLN A 428 0.18 4.20 -4.20
C GLN A 428 1.31 3.21 -4.52
N ARG A 429 1.08 1.90 -4.30
CA ARG A 429 2.05 0.83 -4.63
C ARG A 429 2.21 0.67 -6.14
N VAL A 430 1.13 0.79 -6.90
CA VAL A 430 1.16 0.77 -8.37
C VAL A 430 1.99 1.94 -8.91
N LEU A 431 1.72 3.17 -8.45
CA LEU A 431 2.45 4.37 -8.85
C LEU A 431 3.94 4.27 -8.52
N LEU A 432 4.29 3.73 -7.35
CA LEU A 432 5.68 3.46 -7.00
C LEU A 432 6.34 2.47 -7.96
N SER A 433 5.68 1.35 -8.22
CA SER A 433 6.18 0.30 -9.12
C SER A 433 6.46 0.83 -10.52
N ASP A 434 5.64 1.76 -10.99
CA ASP A 434 5.81 2.37 -12.31
C ASP A 434 6.96 3.39 -12.33
N CYS A 435 7.20 4.12 -11.23
CA CYS A 435 8.30 5.07 -11.11
C CYS A 435 9.65 4.42 -10.76
N SER A 436 9.67 3.13 -10.39
CA SER A 436 10.86 2.44 -9.90
C SER A 436 11.69 1.87 -11.05
N PRO A 437 12.92 2.38 -11.32
CA PRO A 437 13.77 1.83 -12.36
C PRO A 437 14.19 0.39 -12.06
N PRO A 438 14.48 -0.42 -13.10
CA PRO A 438 15.05 -1.74 -12.92
C PRO A 438 16.36 -1.70 -12.12
N GLY A 439 16.47 -2.61 -11.14
CA GLY A 439 17.63 -2.69 -10.25
C GLY A 439 17.67 -1.67 -9.13
N LYS A 440 16.61 -0.84 -8.96
CA LYS A 440 16.44 0.10 -7.84
C LYS A 440 15.14 -0.11 -7.07
N GLU A 441 14.46 -1.22 -7.29
CA GLU A 441 13.18 -1.50 -6.64
C GLU A 441 13.30 -1.58 -5.12
N GLY A 442 14.43 -2.05 -4.60
CA GLY A 442 14.68 -2.16 -3.18
C GLY A 442 14.79 -0.81 -2.50
N VAL A 443 15.54 0.13 -3.07
CA VAL A 443 15.66 1.47 -2.51
C VAL A 443 14.34 2.24 -2.60
N PHE A 444 13.60 2.10 -3.70
CA PHE A 444 12.29 2.72 -3.87
C PHE A 444 11.27 2.15 -2.86
N ALA A 445 11.25 0.84 -2.68
CA ALA A 445 10.41 0.18 -1.69
C ALA A 445 10.77 0.58 -0.25
N ALA A 446 12.06 0.72 0.08
CA ALA A 446 12.50 1.14 1.40
C ALA A 446 11.99 2.54 1.77
N TRP A 447 12.17 3.52 0.88
CA TRP A 447 11.65 4.87 1.08
C TRP A 447 10.12 4.89 1.14
N PHE A 448 9.45 4.16 0.25
CA PHE A 448 8.00 4.09 0.20
C PHE A 448 7.41 3.58 1.52
N GLU A 449 7.91 2.46 2.04
CA GLU A 449 7.38 1.89 3.28
C GLU A 449 7.69 2.77 4.49
N TRP A 450 8.84 3.45 4.49
CA TRP A 450 9.15 4.41 5.54
C TRP A 450 8.18 5.61 5.51
N TRP A 451 7.92 6.21 4.32
CA TRP A 451 6.97 7.31 4.18
C TRP A 451 5.53 6.88 4.49
N ARG A 452 5.16 5.67 4.11
CA ARG A 452 3.85 5.08 4.45
C ARG A 452 3.68 4.94 5.96
N ALA A 453 4.67 4.36 6.65
CA ALA A 453 4.66 4.21 8.10
C ALA A 453 4.71 5.57 8.81
N ALA A 454 5.45 6.55 8.27
CA ALA A 454 5.50 7.92 8.79
C ALA A 454 4.14 8.62 8.69
N GLY A 455 3.43 8.47 7.57
CA GLY A 455 2.08 8.99 7.41
C GLY A 455 1.11 8.37 8.41
N ALA A 456 1.13 7.04 8.54
CA ALA A 456 0.28 6.34 9.52
C ALA A 456 0.58 6.77 10.96
N PHE A 457 1.86 6.86 11.33
CA PHE A 457 2.29 7.37 12.63
C PHE A 457 1.79 8.79 12.89
N ALA A 458 1.97 9.71 11.94
CA ALA A 458 1.53 11.09 12.08
C ALA A 458 0.01 11.20 12.23
N GLY A 459 -0.77 10.42 11.46
CA GLY A 459 -2.23 10.36 11.57
C GLY A 459 -2.70 9.81 12.92
N PHE A 460 -2.05 8.76 13.42
CA PHE A 460 -2.32 8.23 14.76
C PHE A 460 -1.95 9.24 15.86
N THR A 461 -0.84 9.97 15.69
CA THR A 461 -0.40 10.99 16.66
C THR A 461 -1.42 12.11 16.80
N VAL A 462 -2.05 12.57 15.72
CA VAL A 462 -3.14 13.56 15.78
C VAL A 462 -4.30 13.02 16.58
N ALA A 463 -4.74 11.80 16.35
CA ALA A 463 -5.81 11.17 17.11
C ALA A 463 -5.43 10.98 18.61
N ALA A 464 -4.18 10.61 18.89
CA ALA A 464 -3.67 10.37 20.23
C ALA A 464 -3.49 11.66 21.06
N THR A 465 -3.20 12.77 20.41
CA THR A 465 -3.01 14.08 21.08
C THR A 465 -4.31 14.85 21.26
N LEU A 466 -5.30 14.63 20.39
CA LEU A 466 -6.58 15.32 20.35
C LEU A 466 -7.76 14.32 20.41
N PRO A 467 -7.81 13.43 21.41
CA PRO A 467 -8.77 12.31 21.40
C PRO A 467 -10.24 12.75 21.52
N GLY A 468 -10.51 13.95 22.05
CA GLY A 468 -11.85 14.54 22.15
C GLY A 468 -12.24 15.47 20.99
N GLU A 469 -11.29 15.84 20.14
CA GLU A 469 -11.43 16.87 19.11
C GLU A 469 -11.67 16.27 17.73
N ILE A 470 -12.78 15.52 17.57
CA ILE A 470 -13.10 14.89 16.26
C ILE A 470 -13.24 15.91 15.14
N SER A 471 -13.75 17.12 15.45
CA SER A 471 -13.90 18.18 14.45
C SER A 471 -12.56 18.59 13.87
N THR A 472 -11.55 18.76 14.73
CA THR A 472 -10.18 19.10 14.31
C THR A 472 -9.56 17.96 13.49
N SER A 473 -9.71 16.70 13.93
CA SER A 473 -9.21 15.54 13.20
C SER A 473 -9.85 15.41 11.82
N LEU A 474 -11.17 15.60 11.71
CA LEU A 474 -11.88 15.55 10.42
C LEU A 474 -11.54 16.74 9.52
N ALA A 475 -11.34 17.94 10.08
CA ALA A 475 -10.87 19.09 9.31
C ALA A 475 -9.47 18.88 8.75
N VAL A 476 -8.54 18.35 9.57
CA VAL A 476 -7.18 18.04 9.13
C VAL A 476 -7.19 16.97 8.04
N THR A 477 -7.99 15.92 8.17
CA THR A 477 -8.11 14.88 7.14
C THR A 477 -8.78 15.37 5.87
N PHE A 478 -9.75 16.28 5.97
CA PHE A 478 -10.33 16.95 4.81
C PHE A 478 -9.25 17.75 4.05
N LEU A 479 -8.48 18.57 4.76
CA LEU A 479 -7.41 19.39 4.17
C LEU A 479 -6.30 18.52 3.56
N THR A 480 -5.92 17.42 4.21
CA THR A 480 -4.91 16.50 3.66
C THR A 480 -5.42 15.74 2.44
N SER A 481 -6.72 15.41 2.39
CA SER A 481 -7.33 14.83 1.19
C SER A 481 -7.34 15.82 0.02
N VAL A 482 -7.67 17.10 0.28
CA VAL A 482 -7.55 18.18 -0.72
C VAL A 482 -6.11 18.30 -1.19
N ALA A 483 -5.14 18.35 -0.27
CA ALA A 483 -3.73 18.43 -0.60
C ALA A 483 -3.28 17.25 -1.47
N GLY A 484 -3.74 16.02 -1.17
CA GLY A 484 -3.48 14.83 -1.98
C GLY A 484 -4.01 14.96 -3.40
N ILE A 485 -5.24 15.46 -3.58
CA ILE A 485 -5.83 15.72 -4.89
C ILE A 485 -5.04 16.80 -5.63
N VAL A 486 -4.68 17.89 -4.96
CA VAL A 486 -3.87 18.97 -5.55
C VAL A 486 -2.51 18.44 -6.02
N VAL A 487 -1.82 17.64 -5.20
CA VAL A 487 -0.54 17.02 -5.57
C VAL A 487 -0.71 16.08 -6.76
N LEU A 488 -1.82 15.33 -6.86
CA LEU A 488 -2.09 14.46 -8.02
C LEU A 488 -2.32 15.25 -9.31
N VAL A 489 -3.04 16.38 -9.21
CA VAL A 489 -3.38 17.20 -10.39
C VAL A 489 -2.18 17.99 -10.90
N TYR A 490 -1.47 18.66 -9.99
CA TYR A 490 -0.36 19.58 -10.34
C TYR A 490 1.02 18.91 -10.33
N GLY A 491 1.16 17.76 -9.68
CA GLY A 491 2.43 17.04 -9.60
C GLY A 491 2.84 16.29 -10.87
N HIS A 492 2.07 16.45 -11.97
CA HIS A 492 2.30 15.79 -13.26
C HIS A 492 2.52 14.27 -13.15
N ILE A 493 1.86 13.65 -12.15
CA ILE A 493 1.99 12.21 -11.93
C ILE A 493 1.13 11.49 -12.97
N SER A 494 1.78 10.66 -13.76
CA SER A 494 1.10 9.69 -14.61
C SER A 494 1.82 8.34 -14.51
N ASP A 495 1.07 7.27 -14.57
CA ASP A 495 1.62 5.92 -14.61
C ASP A 495 2.51 5.70 -15.85
N THR A 496 2.05 6.16 -17.02
CA THR A 496 2.81 6.10 -18.26
C THR A 496 4.05 7.00 -18.25
N GLY A 497 3.97 8.21 -17.70
CA GLY A 497 5.09 9.14 -17.58
C GLY A 497 6.14 8.64 -16.61
N GLY A 498 5.71 8.13 -15.44
CA GLY A 498 6.57 7.49 -14.44
C GLY A 498 7.30 6.27 -15.01
N ALA A 499 6.58 5.40 -15.71
CA ALA A 499 7.13 4.20 -16.33
C ALA A 499 8.10 4.53 -17.48
N ALA A 500 7.84 5.58 -18.27
CA ALA A 500 8.76 6.05 -19.29
C ALA A 500 10.04 6.63 -18.66
N ALA A 501 9.91 7.46 -17.63
CA ALA A 501 11.05 8.02 -16.90
C ALA A 501 11.90 6.95 -16.19
N ALA A 502 11.26 5.84 -15.75
CA ALA A 502 11.93 4.68 -15.17
C ALA A 502 12.52 3.72 -16.22
N GLY A 503 12.30 3.95 -17.52
CA GLY A 503 12.81 3.10 -18.60
C GLY A 503 12.00 1.82 -18.85
N HIS A 504 10.81 1.68 -18.30
CA HIS A 504 9.94 0.52 -18.56
C HIS A 504 9.28 0.54 -19.93
N VAL A 505 9.17 1.71 -20.55
CA VAL A 505 8.52 1.91 -21.85
C VAL A 505 9.56 2.37 -22.87
N VAL A 506 9.74 1.59 -23.92
CA VAL A 506 10.54 1.99 -25.06
C VAL A 506 9.68 2.88 -25.95
N ALA A 507 10.12 4.11 -26.19
CA ALA A 507 9.56 4.93 -27.25
C ALA A 507 9.81 4.20 -28.58
N GLY A 508 8.73 3.75 -29.23
CA GLY A 508 8.87 3.21 -30.59
C GLY A 508 9.56 4.29 -31.42
N GLU A 509 10.66 3.94 -32.07
CA GLU A 509 11.17 4.74 -33.18
C GLU A 509 9.99 4.90 -34.14
N GLY A 510 9.39 6.11 -34.12
CA GLY A 510 8.54 6.50 -35.23
C GLY A 510 9.36 6.24 -36.46
N LYS A 511 8.97 5.27 -37.28
CA LYS A 511 9.38 5.25 -38.67
C LYS A 511 8.95 6.61 -39.22
N SER A 512 9.84 7.58 -39.10
CA SER A 512 9.90 8.70 -40.02
C SER A 512 10.26 8.04 -41.36
N GLY A 513 9.24 7.46 -41.96
CA GLY A 513 9.27 7.17 -43.38
C GLY A 513 9.37 8.52 -44.09
N ARG A 514 10.57 9.05 -44.18
CA ARG A 514 10.89 9.84 -45.35
C ARG A 514 10.77 8.85 -46.50
N VAL A 515 9.61 8.85 -47.12
CA VAL A 515 9.48 8.53 -48.53
C VAL A 515 10.35 9.59 -49.20
N HIS A 516 11.61 9.26 -49.45
CA HIS A 516 12.33 9.89 -50.53
C HIS A 516 11.60 9.40 -51.77
N ASP A 517 10.74 10.24 -52.32
CA ASP A 517 10.43 10.24 -53.75
C ASP A 517 11.77 10.51 -54.43
N GLU A 518 12.52 9.44 -54.71
CA GLU A 518 13.56 9.47 -55.75
C GLU A 518 12.83 9.69 -57.07
N GLU A 519 12.78 10.95 -57.46
CA GLU A 519 12.56 11.40 -58.82
C GLU A 519 13.58 10.64 -59.68
N GLN A 520 13.09 9.66 -60.39
CA GLN A 520 13.80 8.86 -61.38
C GLN A 520 14.20 9.80 -62.53
N GLN A 521 15.42 10.31 -62.46
CA GLN A 521 16.06 11.04 -63.54
C GLN A 521 16.64 10.00 -64.50
N ASP A 522 15.95 9.79 -65.60
CA ASP A 522 16.42 9.03 -66.75
C ASP A 522 17.71 9.64 -67.24
N ASP A 523 18.80 8.88 -67.19
CA ASP A 523 20.02 9.13 -67.96
C ASP A 523 20.32 7.90 -68.85
N PRO A 524 20.35 8.07 -70.17
CA PRO A 524 20.65 6.98 -71.06
C PRO A 524 22.15 6.99 -71.40
N ASP A 525 22.96 6.09 -70.91
CA ASP A 525 24.08 5.55 -71.68
C ASP A 525 24.79 4.35 -71.01
N GLY A 526 25.03 3.41 -71.85
CA GLY A 526 25.62 2.14 -71.86
C GLY A 526 26.83 1.79 -71.00
N GLY A 527 26.81 0.55 -70.49
CA GLY A 527 28.01 -0.06 -69.90
C GLY A 527 27.78 -1.46 -69.37
N ILE A 528 28.01 -2.43 -70.27
CA ILE A 528 28.06 -3.86 -69.94
C ILE A 528 29.21 -4.16 -68.97
N THR A 529 28.95 -4.72 -67.77
CA THR A 529 29.93 -5.56 -67.11
C THR A 529 29.23 -6.61 -66.22
N SER A 530 29.74 -7.81 -66.31
CA SER A 530 29.39 -9.13 -65.86
C SER A 530 29.24 -9.32 -64.30
N PRO A 531 28.48 -10.35 -63.86
CA PRO A 531 28.22 -10.63 -62.46
C PRO A 531 29.32 -11.48 -61.84
N PRO A 532 29.57 -11.34 -60.51
CA PRO A 532 30.38 -12.29 -59.72
C PRO A 532 29.55 -13.43 -59.11
N PRO A 533 30.21 -14.52 -58.72
CA PRO A 533 29.62 -15.84 -58.68
C PRO A 533 28.88 -16.18 -57.37
N ARG A 534 27.88 -17.04 -57.54
CA ARG A 534 27.13 -17.74 -56.51
C ARG A 534 28.04 -18.58 -55.60
N ALA A 535 27.91 -18.42 -54.29
CA ALA A 535 28.25 -19.47 -53.34
C ALA A 535 26.96 -20.19 -52.89
N ARG A 536 26.88 -21.45 -53.33
CA ARG A 536 25.93 -22.45 -52.82
C ARG A 536 26.43 -22.95 -51.48
N LEU A 537 25.53 -23.07 -50.48
CA LEU A 537 25.59 -24.12 -49.49
C LEU A 537 24.17 -24.55 -49.10
N ALA A 538 23.92 -25.77 -49.43
CA ALA A 538 23.01 -26.83 -49.01
C ALA A 538 22.14 -26.55 -47.77
N LEU A 539 20.81 -26.66 -47.94
CA LEU A 539 19.95 -27.81 -47.65
C LEU A 539 20.10 -28.43 -46.28
N GLU A 540 19.05 -28.22 -45.49
CA GLU A 540 18.29 -29.38 -44.99
C GLU A 540 16.89 -28.90 -44.61
N ASP A 541 15.92 -29.65 -45.11
CA ASP A 541 14.49 -29.55 -44.85
C ASP A 541 14.20 -29.94 -43.39
N ASP A 542 13.33 -29.19 -42.69
CA ASP A 542 12.37 -29.82 -41.83
C ASP A 542 11.07 -29.00 -41.76
N VAL A 543 10.08 -29.59 -42.40
CA VAL A 543 8.67 -29.21 -42.40
C VAL A 543 8.09 -29.48 -41.02
N HIS A 544 7.66 -28.46 -40.33
CA HIS A 544 6.58 -28.65 -39.36
C HIS A 544 5.59 -27.47 -39.38
N HIS A 545 4.46 -27.73 -39.96
CA HIS A 545 3.18 -27.04 -39.76
C HIS A 545 2.84 -27.00 -38.26
N GLY A 546 2.67 -25.81 -37.72
CA GLY A 546 2.26 -25.53 -36.36
C GLY A 546 1.39 -24.29 -36.28
N ASN A 547 0.19 -24.41 -36.74
CA ASN A 547 -1.09 -23.87 -36.29
C ASN A 547 -1.06 -22.70 -35.31
N GLY A 548 -1.30 -21.49 -35.84
CA GLY A 548 -1.61 -20.27 -35.08
C GLY A 548 -3.02 -20.29 -34.46
N LYS A 549 -3.24 -21.03 -33.37
CA LYS A 549 -4.54 -21.07 -32.64
C LYS A 549 -4.43 -21.11 -31.11
N ASN A 550 -3.35 -20.70 -30.49
CA ASN A 550 -3.22 -20.85 -29.03
C ASN A 550 -3.10 -19.55 -28.21
N TYR A 551 -3.42 -18.38 -28.80
CA TYR A 551 -3.34 -17.11 -28.03
C TYR A 551 -4.65 -16.70 -27.34
N ASN A 552 -5.79 -17.33 -27.68
CA ASN A 552 -7.10 -16.99 -27.08
C ASN A 552 -7.54 -17.89 -25.90
N ASN A 553 -6.88 -19.04 -25.68
CA ASN A 553 -7.33 -19.97 -24.65
C ASN A 553 -6.81 -19.67 -23.24
N ASN A 554 -5.74 -18.88 -23.08
CA ASN A 554 -5.21 -18.54 -21.74
C ASN A 554 -5.98 -17.43 -21.01
N VAL A 555 -6.82 -16.68 -21.71
CA VAL A 555 -7.69 -15.66 -21.06
C VAL A 555 -9.00 -16.29 -20.58
N ARG A 556 -9.44 -17.38 -21.21
CA ARG A 556 -10.67 -18.09 -20.82
C ARG A 556 -10.49 -19.03 -19.63
N SER A 557 -9.29 -19.56 -19.40
CA SER A 557 -9.07 -20.49 -18.27
C SER A 557 -9.01 -19.80 -16.89
N LEU A 558 -8.91 -18.49 -16.83
CA LEU A 558 -8.99 -17.71 -15.57
C LEU A 558 -10.42 -17.31 -15.20
N ALA A 559 -11.37 -17.45 -16.13
CA ALA A 559 -12.80 -17.18 -15.89
C ALA A 559 -13.62 -18.45 -15.54
N VAL A 560 -13.07 -19.64 -15.71
CA VAL A 560 -13.77 -20.93 -15.55
C VAL A 560 -13.55 -21.59 -14.17
N MET A 561 -12.86 -20.94 -13.24
CA MET A 561 -12.74 -21.45 -11.85
C MET A 561 -13.92 -21.07 -10.94
N LYS A 562 -15.11 -20.83 -11.48
CA LYS A 562 -16.29 -20.41 -10.70
C LYS A 562 -17.52 -21.30 -10.84
N GLU A 563 -17.43 -22.43 -11.51
CA GLU A 563 -18.54 -23.37 -11.60
C GLU A 563 -17.97 -24.78 -11.52
N ASP A 564 -18.02 -25.38 -10.32
CA ASP A 564 -18.20 -26.80 -10.02
C ASP A 564 -17.87 -27.02 -8.54
N GLU A 565 -18.87 -26.88 -7.69
CA GLU A 565 -19.05 -27.57 -6.41
C GLU A 565 -20.43 -27.22 -5.85
N ASP A 566 -21.44 -27.75 -6.56
CA ASP A 566 -22.70 -28.08 -5.93
C ASP A 566 -22.58 -29.54 -5.44
N HIS A 567 -22.42 -29.70 -4.15
CA HIS A 567 -22.79 -30.94 -3.46
C HIS A 567 -23.51 -30.57 -2.18
N ASP A 568 -24.80 -30.92 -2.21
CA ASP A 568 -25.77 -30.94 -1.14
C ASP A 568 -25.21 -31.67 0.10
N ASP A 569 -25.18 -30.93 1.23
CA ASP A 569 -25.32 -31.53 2.55
C ASP A 569 -26.21 -30.63 3.40
N GLU A 570 -27.49 -30.99 3.44
CA GLU A 570 -28.47 -30.55 4.42
C GLU A 570 -27.96 -30.88 5.84
N LEU A 571 -27.55 -29.87 6.61
CA LEU A 571 -27.47 -29.97 8.04
C LEU A 571 -28.50 -29.03 8.66
N SER A 572 -29.63 -29.67 9.01
CA SER A 572 -30.66 -29.14 9.91
C SER A 572 -30.01 -28.67 11.24
N PHE A 573 -29.96 -27.38 11.47
CA PHE A 573 -29.72 -26.83 12.80
C PHE A 573 -31.05 -26.42 13.44
N GLN A 574 -31.42 -27.19 14.43
CA GLN A 574 -32.56 -27.06 15.30
C GLN A 574 -32.49 -25.73 16.07
N HIS A 575 -33.56 -24.99 16.00
CA HIS A 575 -33.93 -23.87 16.84
C HIS A 575 -34.15 -24.36 18.27
N ASP A 576 -33.25 -23.99 19.20
CA ASP A 576 -33.54 -23.91 20.65
C ASP A 576 -32.33 -23.19 21.31
N HIS A 577 -32.51 -21.97 21.76
CA HIS A 577 -31.85 -21.24 22.86
C HIS A 577 -31.86 -19.73 22.64
N GLU A 578 -33.04 -19.14 22.73
CA GLU A 578 -33.17 -17.67 22.78
C GLU A 578 -33.32 -17.08 24.20
N ASP A 579 -33.34 -17.90 25.27
CA ASP A 579 -33.72 -17.44 26.62
C ASP A 579 -32.58 -17.28 27.64
N ASP A 580 -31.31 -17.59 27.34
CA ASP A 580 -30.23 -17.55 28.34
C ASP A 580 -29.28 -16.33 28.27
N ILE A 581 -29.58 -15.31 27.47
CA ILE A 581 -28.69 -14.13 27.28
C ILE A 581 -28.98 -13.00 28.26
N SER A 582 -30.06 -13.06 29.04
CA SER A 582 -30.45 -11.93 29.92
C SER A 582 -29.86 -11.94 31.34
N LEU A 583 -29.18 -13.00 31.77
CA LEU A 583 -28.71 -13.16 33.16
C LEU A 583 -27.20 -13.02 33.39
N ALA A 584 -26.40 -12.70 32.38
CA ALA A 584 -24.94 -12.53 32.52
C ALA A 584 -24.46 -11.07 32.46
N LEU A 585 -25.37 -10.10 32.62
CA LEU A 585 -25.07 -8.66 32.55
C LEU A 585 -25.62 -7.87 33.76
N SER A 586 -25.74 -8.51 34.91
CA SER A 586 -25.92 -7.79 36.19
C SER A 586 -24.61 -7.64 36.93
#